data_ae0274ae7c0c7db12f5b982646112a3f
#
_entry.id   ae0274ae7c0c7db12f5b982646112a3f
#
_cell.length_a   1.000
_cell.length_b   1.000
_cell.length_c   1.000
_cell.angle_alpha   90.00
_cell.angle_beta   90.00
_cell.angle_gamma   90.00
#
_symmetry.space_group_name_H-M   'P 1'
#
loop_
_entity.id
_entity.type
_entity.pdbx_description
1 polymer ?
#
loop_
_entity_poly.entity_id
_entity_poly.type
_entity_poly.pdbx_seq_one_letter_code
_entity_poly.pdbx_strand_id
1 'polypeptide(L)'
;MGDNRYSSSIFAPMTGSVVDLSQVPDPIYAERMMGDGVAIVPEDGTMFSPVNGYVSVVAEDKHAFGFTTDDGLEILMHLGVDSKMQKDCCAVHVKVNDRVQAGDMIAEFNMAELKKRDINPIMAIIICGGLEGKKIEPASGHVQAGSGAVMTVIDLEALERYEASQKEQNIAGKDNEETRKTASDKPVKKSSAASAESDAMEFLKDKGNWPKLIGGFVALTALMVVIFVSIAMFIGH
;
A
#
# COMPACT_ATOMS: atom_id res chain seq x y z
N MET A 1 -1.30 -8.47 2.95
CA MET A 1 -0.85 -7.31 2.18
C MET A 1 0.02 -7.85 1.06
N GLY A 2 -0.39 -7.67 -0.20
CA GLY A 2 0.39 -8.12 -1.35
C GLY A 2 1.74 -7.41 -1.42
N ASP A 3 2.71 -8.09 -2.00
CA ASP A 3 4.07 -7.56 -2.20
C ASP A 3 4.00 -6.37 -3.19
N ASN A 4 4.09 -5.16 -2.67
CA ASN A 4 3.79 -3.90 -3.37
C ASN A 4 5.03 -3.30 -4.07
N ARG A 5 5.94 -4.16 -4.57
CA ARG A 5 7.22 -3.73 -5.18
C ARG A 5 7.08 -3.03 -6.52
N TYR A 6 5.93 -3.09 -7.15
CA TYR A 6 5.67 -2.53 -8.47
C TYR A 6 4.47 -1.58 -8.50
N SER A 7 3.87 -1.26 -7.34
CA SER A 7 2.73 -0.35 -7.29
C SER A 7 2.72 0.51 -6.04
N SER A 8 2.27 1.75 -6.20
CA SER A 8 2.06 2.74 -5.13
C SER A 8 0.59 3.09 -5.05
N SER A 9 0.04 3.14 -3.83
CA SER A 9 -1.35 3.55 -3.60
C SER A 9 -1.43 5.03 -3.28
N ILE A 10 -2.35 5.73 -3.93
CA ILE A 10 -2.77 7.08 -3.59
C ILE A 10 -4.04 6.95 -2.74
N PHE A 11 -3.97 7.33 -1.48
CA PHE A 11 -5.08 7.18 -0.54
C PHE A 11 -6.10 8.32 -0.68
N ALA A 12 -7.33 8.04 -0.24
CA ALA A 12 -8.39 9.03 -0.23
C ALA A 12 -8.05 10.19 0.71
N PRO A 13 -7.89 11.42 0.21
CA PRO A 13 -7.63 12.56 1.06
C PRO A 13 -8.87 13.03 1.83
N MET A 14 -10.07 12.72 1.37
CA MET A 14 -11.35 13.03 2.03
C MET A 14 -12.29 11.84 1.93
N THR A 15 -13.22 11.72 2.88
CA THR A 15 -14.31 10.75 2.81
C THR A 15 -15.32 11.22 1.76
N GLY A 16 -15.77 10.30 0.89
CA GLY A 16 -16.75 10.63 -0.16
C GLY A 16 -16.79 9.63 -1.29
N SER A 17 -17.41 10.03 -2.38
CA SER A 17 -17.59 9.22 -3.58
C SER A 17 -16.54 9.57 -4.63
N VAL A 18 -15.79 8.55 -5.08
CA VAL A 18 -14.83 8.69 -6.18
C VAL A 18 -15.58 8.75 -7.49
N VAL A 19 -15.25 9.75 -8.29
CA VAL A 19 -15.85 9.99 -9.61
C VAL A 19 -14.76 10.26 -10.65
N ASP A 20 -15.10 10.08 -11.93
CA ASP A 20 -14.18 10.39 -13.03
C ASP A 20 -13.92 11.91 -13.14
N LEU A 21 -12.73 12.30 -13.57
CA LEU A 21 -12.36 13.71 -13.75
C LEU A 21 -13.30 14.48 -14.70
N SER A 22 -13.94 13.80 -15.67
CA SER A 22 -14.93 14.41 -16.56
C SER A 22 -16.16 14.98 -15.84
N GLN A 23 -16.39 14.62 -14.58
CA GLN A 23 -17.47 15.17 -13.75
C GLN A 23 -17.07 16.48 -13.03
N VAL A 24 -15.79 16.86 -13.09
CA VAL A 24 -15.32 18.13 -12.54
C VAL A 24 -15.76 19.25 -13.48
N PRO A 25 -16.50 20.28 -12.98
CA PRO A 25 -17.03 21.35 -13.84
C PRO A 25 -15.94 22.40 -14.21
N ASP A 26 -14.78 21.92 -14.61
CA ASP A 26 -13.65 22.72 -15.11
C ASP A 26 -12.95 21.95 -16.24
N PRO A 27 -12.86 22.52 -17.45
CA PRO A 27 -12.24 21.86 -18.60
C PRO A 27 -10.79 21.44 -18.37
N ILE A 28 -10.02 22.19 -17.58
CA ILE A 28 -8.61 21.89 -17.28
C ILE A 28 -8.48 20.50 -16.63
N TYR A 29 -9.41 20.14 -15.76
CA TYR A 29 -9.45 18.84 -15.10
C TYR A 29 -10.24 17.80 -15.91
N ALA A 30 -11.42 18.17 -16.40
CA ALA A 30 -12.28 17.27 -17.15
C ALA A 30 -11.62 16.70 -18.41
N GLU A 31 -10.80 17.51 -19.10
CA GLU A 31 -10.04 17.13 -20.30
C GLU A 31 -8.62 16.62 -19.99
N ARG A 32 -8.28 16.43 -18.71
CA ARG A 32 -6.98 15.93 -18.24
C ARG A 32 -5.78 16.74 -18.72
N MET A 33 -5.95 18.06 -18.90
CA MET A 33 -4.88 18.94 -19.40
C MET A 33 -3.71 19.09 -18.40
N MET A 34 -3.96 18.87 -17.10
CA MET A 34 -2.95 18.98 -16.03
C MET A 34 -2.35 17.63 -15.61
N GLY A 35 -2.80 16.52 -16.18
CA GLY A 35 -2.42 15.17 -15.80
C GLY A 35 -3.62 14.26 -15.71
N ASP A 36 -3.43 13.04 -15.21
CA ASP A 36 -4.49 12.05 -15.06
C ASP A 36 -4.77 11.74 -13.58
N GLY A 37 -5.98 11.26 -13.27
CA GLY A 37 -6.39 11.00 -11.91
C GLY A 37 -7.87 10.77 -11.73
N VAL A 38 -8.38 11.13 -10.55
CA VAL A 38 -9.80 11.01 -10.18
C VAL A 38 -10.28 12.28 -9.48
N ALA A 39 -11.59 12.38 -9.24
CA ALA A 39 -12.13 13.37 -8.33
C ALA A 39 -12.91 12.69 -7.18
N ILE A 40 -13.10 13.41 -6.08
CA ILE A 40 -13.97 13.02 -4.96
C ILE A 40 -15.05 14.06 -4.80
N VAL A 41 -16.30 13.59 -4.61
CA VAL A 41 -17.38 14.39 -4.06
C VAL A 41 -17.37 14.18 -2.55
N PRO A 42 -16.83 15.16 -1.77
CA PRO A 42 -16.59 14.97 -0.35
C PRO A 42 -17.87 15.06 0.49
N GLU A 43 -17.92 14.29 1.58
CA GLU A 43 -19.01 14.27 2.56
C GLU A 43 -18.72 15.13 3.79
N ASP A 44 -17.44 15.34 4.09
CA ASP A 44 -16.97 16.18 5.21
C ASP A 44 -15.83 17.09 4.76
N GLY A 45 -15.33 17.94 5.68
CA GLY A 45 -14.32 18.96 5.38
C GLY A 45 -12.90 18.59 5.78
N THR A 46 -12.66 17.41 6.35
CA THR A 46 -11.32 17.05 6.83
C THR A 46 -10.49 16.46 5.71
N MET A 47 -9.33 17.06 5.45
CA MET A 47 -8.41 16.65 4.40
C MET A 47 -7.14 16.04 4.98
N PHE A 48 -6.73 14.90 4.43
CA PHE A 48 -5.53 14.16 4.81
C PHE A 48 -4.55 14.05 3.64
N SER A 49 -3.27 13.78 3.96
CA SER A 49 -2.27 13.49 2.94
C SER A 49 -2.61 12.19 2.20
N PRO A 50 -2.61 12.20 0.86
CA PRO A 50 -2.88 10.99 0.08
C PRO A 50 -1.65 10.07 -0.04
N VAL A 51 -0.47 10.54 0.34
CA VAL A 51 0.83 9.88 0.11
C VAL A 51 1.82 10.13 1.23
N ASN A 52 2.89 9.33 1.24
CA ASN A 52 4.12 9.65 1.95
C ASN A 52 4.99 10.51 1.04
N GLY A 53 5.55 11.61 1.57
CA GLY A 53 6.37 12.51 0.77
C GLY A 53 6.52 13.89 1.39
N TYR A 54 6.59 14.91 0.55
CA TYR A 54 6.73 16.30 0.94
C TYR A 54 5.62 17.16 0.35
N VAL A 55 5.18 18.15 1.10
CA VAL A 55 4.29 19.20 0.59
C VAL A 55 5.10 20.10 -0.34
N SER A 56 4.79 20.08 -1.64
CA SER A 56 5.48 20.89 -2.66
C SER A 56 4.78 22.21 -2.92
N VAL A 57 3.43 22.26 -2.74
CA VAL A 57 2.62 23.47 -2.96
C VAL A 57 1.58 23.61 -1.86
N VAL A 58 1.39 24.82 -1.38
CA VAL A 58 0.19 25.27 -0.65
C VAL A 58 -0.27 26.56 -1.34
N ALA A 59 -1.40 26.49 -2.03
CA ALA A 59 -1.94 27.66 -2.73
C ALA A 59 -2.22 28.81 -1.78
N GLU A 60 -2.10 30.05 -2.26
CA GLU A 60 -2.32 31.24 -1.42
C GLU A 60 -3.73 31.27 -0.83
N ASP A 61 -4.74 30.88 -1.61
CA ASP A 61 -6.14 30.82 -1.18
C ASP A 61 -6.52 29.50 -0.49
N LYS A 62 -5.53 28.66 -0.15
CA LYS A 62 -5.68 27.45 0.67
C LYS A 62 -6.59 26.36 0.08
N HIS A 63 -6.85 26.37 -1.22
CA HIS A 63 -7.74 25.42 -1.88
C HIS A 63 -7.00 24.33 -2.68
N ALA A 64 -5.69 24.50 -2.91
CA ALA A 64 -4.88 23.53 -3.63
C ALA A 64 -3.58 23.19 -2.88
N PHE A 65 -3.22 21.91 -2.92
CA PHE A 65 -2.04 21.36 -2.27
C PHE A 65 -1.31 20.43 -3.24
N GLY A 66 -0.01 20.64 -3.36
CA GLY A 66 0.88 19.76 -4.13
C GLY A 66 1.70 18.88 -3.20
N PHE A 67 1.98 17.67 -3.65
CA PHE A 67 2.84 16.71 -2.95
C PHE A 67 3.83 16.10 -3.94
N THR A 68 5.04 15.84 -3.46
CA THR A 68 6.03 15.04 -4.20
C THR A 68 6.35 13.81 -3.36
N THR A 69 6.15 12.63 -3.91
CA THR A 69 6.45 11.36 -3.25
C THR A 69 7.94 11.04 -3.30
N ASP A 70 8.39 10.10 -2.44
CA ASP A 70 9.80 9.68 -2.42
C ASP A 70 10.22 8.97 -3.73
N ASP A 71 9.28 8.42 -4.49
CA ASP A 71 9.47 7.80 -5.82
C ASP A 71 9.22 8.74 -7.00
N GLY A 72 9.05 10.05 -6.73
CA GLY A 72 9.03 11.11 -7.72
C GLY A 72 7.67 11.37 -8.39
N LEU A 73 6.56 10.87 -7.86
CA LEU A 73 5.23 11.28 -8.32
C LEU A 73 4.92 12.71 -7.84
N GLU A 74 4.38 13.53 -8.72
CA GLU A 74 3.88 14.85 -8.39
C GLU A 74 2.35 14.85 -8.39
N ILE A 75 1.75 15.09 -7.24
CA ILE A 75 0.31 15.00 -7.03
C ILE A 75 -0.24 16.37 -6.66
N LEU A 76 -1.30 16.77 -7.34
CA LEU A 76 -2.08 17.98 -7.05
C LEU A 76 -3.46 17.57 -6.52
N MET A 77 -3.82 18.10 -5.37
CA MET A 77 -5.20 18.10 -4.85
C MET A 77 -5.78 19.48 -4.97
N HIS A 78 -6.95 19.64 -5.57
CA HIS A 78 -7.63 20.90 -5.74
C HIS A 78 -9.10 20.80 -5.32
N LEU A 79 -9.45 21.42 -4.22
CA LEU A 79 -10.82 21.46 -3.70
C LEU A 79 -11.55 22.68 -4.23
N GLY A 80 -12.73 22.47 -4.79
CA GLY A 80 -13.56 23.53 -5.34
C GLY A 80 -13.00 24.05 -6.66
N VAL A 81 -13.85 24.11 -7.65
CA VAL A 81 -13.49 24.41 -9.04
C VAL A 81 -13.60 25.90 -9.33
N ASP A 82 -14.11 26.67 -8.38
CA ASP A 82 -14.41 28.08 -8.60
C ASP A 82 -13.46 28.96 -7.78
N SER A 83 -12.89 29.99 -8.39
CA SER A 83 -12.00 30.98 -7.78
C SER A 83 -12.61 31.79 -6.60
N LYS A 84 -13.78 31.39 -6.12
CA LYS A 84 -14.48 32.00 -4.96
C LYS A 84 -13.97 31.49 -3.62
N MET A 85 -13.06 30.51 -3.59
CA MET A 85 -12.47 30.03 -2.35
C MET A 85 -11.69 31.17 -1.69
N GLN A 86 -11.93 31.40 -0.40
CA GLN A 86 -11.24 32.41 0.38
C GLN A 86 -10.53 31.75 1.56
N LYS A 87 -9.47 32.39 2.03
CA LYS A 87 -8.59 31.88 3.12
C LYS A 87 -9.34 31.55 4.42
N ASP A 88 -10.49 32.15 4.65
CA ASP A 88 -11.33 31.95 5.85
C ASP A 88 -12.21 30.69 5.78
N CYS A 89 -12.29 30.02 4.62
CA CYS A 89 -13.00 28.75 4.48
C CYS A 89 -12.17 27.54 4.89
N CYS A 90 -10.88 27.68 5.18
CA CYS A 90 -9.96 26.59 5.41
C CYS A 90 -8.95 26.88 6.53
N ALA A 91 -8.79 25.94 7.45
CA ALA A 91 -7.65 25.88 8.37
C ALA A 91 -6.60 24.92 7.81
N VAL A 92 -5.35 25.39 7.60
CA VAL A 92 -4.25 24.60 7.04
C VAL A 92 -3.24 24.27 8.13
N HIS A 93 -2.83 23.01 8.21
CA HIS A 93 -1.94 22.47 9.24
C HIS A 93 -0.52 22.18 8.74
N VAL A 94 -0.26 22.37 7.45
CA VAL A 94 1.05 22.12 6.82
C VAL A 94 1.55 23.34 6.06
N LYS A 95 2.82 23.33 5.76
CA LYS A 95 3.49 24.32 4.89
C LYS A 95 4.37 23.60 3.87
N VAL A 96 4.78 24.34 2.85
CA VAL A 96 5.73 23.86 1.84
C VAL A 96 7.01 23.35 2.49
N ASN A 97 7.51 22.21 2.00
CA ASN A 97 8.62 21.40 2.50
C ASN A 97 8.37 20.61 3.78
N ASP A 98 7.17 20.62 4.35
CA ASP A 98 6.85 19.69 5.43
C ASP A 98 6.82 18.25 4.90
N ARG A 99 7.43 17.32 5.66
CA ARG A 99 7.30 15.90 5.40
C ARG A 99 5.99 15.40 5.96
N VAL A 100 5.27 14.61 5.17
CA VAL A 100 3.98 14.05 5.53
C VAL A 100 3.93 12.53 5.27
N GLN A 101 3.08 11.86 6.00
CA GLN A 101 2.70 10.48 5.78
C GLN A 101 1.24 10.41 5.29
N ALA A 102 0.93 9.39 4.52
CA ALA A 102 -0.46 9.13 4.13
C ALA A 102 -1.34 9.03 5.39
N GLY A 103 -2.43 9.82 5.42
CA GLY A 103 -3.31 9.92 6.57
C GLY A 103 -2.97 11.03 7.57
N ASP A 104 -1.88 11.78 7.40
CA ASP A 104 -1.64 12.99 8.19
C ASP A 104 -2.66 14.07 7.81
N MET A 105 -3.21 14.78 8.83
CA MET A 105 -4.16 15.86 8.59
C MET A 105 -3.46 17.05 7.93
N ILE A 106 -3.99 17.49 6.79
CA ILE A 106 -3.45 18.59 5.97
C ILE A 106 -4.24 19.88 6.20
N ALA A 107 -5.57 19.78 6.16
CA ALA A 107 -6.45 20.92 6.25
C ALA A 107 -7.86 20.54 6.72
N GLU A 108 -8.61 21.54 7.18
CA GLU A 108 -10.02 21.43 7.51
C GLU A 108 -10.81 22.53 6.79
N PHE A 109 -11.80 22.13 6.00
CA PHE A 109 -12.66 23.03 5.24
C PHE A 109 -14.02 23.19 5.93
N ASN A 110 -14.51 24.41 5.98
CA ASN A 110 -15.84 24.70 6.48
C ASN A 110 -16.88 24.43 5.38
N MET A 111 -17.41 23.20 5.32
CA MET A 111 -18.38 22.77 4.32
C MET A 111 -19.69 23.60 4.34
N ALA A 112 -20.09 24.10 5.51
CA ALA A 112 -21.26 24.96 5.62
C ALA A 112 -21.01 26.33 4.97
N GLU A 113 -19.82 26.88 5.11
CA GLU A 113 -19.45 28.13 4.48
C GLU A 113 -19.27 27.99 2.96
N LEU A 114 -18.70 26.86 2.51
CA LEU A 114 -18.62 26.52 1.08
C LEU A 114 -20.03 26.47 0.46
N LYS A 115 -20.94 25.77 1.10
CA LYS A 115 -22.33 25.69 0.65
C LYS A 115 -23.03 27.05 0.64
N LYS A 116 -22.82 27.88 1.64
CA LYS A 116 -23.39 29.23 1.72
C LYS A 116 -22.91 30.12 0.59
N ARG A 117 -21.67 29.94 0.12
CA ARG A 117 -21.05 30.69 -1.00
C ARG A 117 -21.32 30.06 -2.37
N ASP A 118 -22.10 28.98 -2.42
CA ASP A 118 -22.37 28.22 -3.64
C ASP A 118 -21.09 27.69 -4.32
N ILE A 119 -20.12 27.27 -3.51
CA ILE A 119 -18.88 26.64 -3.98
C ILE A 119 -19.10 25.14 -4.07
N ASN A 120 -18.89 24.57 -5.27
CA ASN A 120 -18.90 23.13 -5.46
C ASN A 120 -17.68 22.51 -4.77
N PRO A 121 -17.83 21.65 -3.76
CA PRO A 121 -16.72 21.11 -2.99
C PRO A 121 -16.00 19.94 -3.68
N ILE A 122 -16.32 19.62 -4.93
CA ILE A 122 -15.63 18.54 -5.66
C ILE A 122 -14.13 18.76 -5.61
N MET A 123 -13.37 17.68 -5.30
CA MET A 123 -11.92 17.72 -5.23
C MET A 123 -11.31 16.92 -6.36
N ALA A 124 -10.51 17.54 -7.20
CA ALA A 124 -9.65 16.87 -8.17
C ALA A 124 -8.38 16.36 -7.48
N ILE A 125 -7.96 15.14 -7.79
CA ILE A 125 -6.70 14.50 -7.34
C ILE A 125 -6.00 14.04 -8.61
N ILE A 126 -4.91 14.70 -8.96
CA ILE A 126 -4.25 14.58 -10.26
C ILE A 126 -2.79 14.26 -10.06
N ILE A 127 -2.26 13.33 -10.84
CA ILE A 127 -0.82 13.11 -10.98
C ILE A 127 -0.34 13.94 -12.14
N CYS A 128 0.42 15.00 -11.83
CA CYS A 128 0.91 15.98 -12.80
C CYS A 128 2.28 15.60 -13.37
N GLY A 129 3.05 14.75 -12.71
CA GLY A 129 4.39 14.35 -13.11
C GLY A 129 4.84 13.01 -12.52
N GLY A 130 5.92 12.44 -13.07
CA GLY A 130 6.49 11.17 -12.62
C GLY A 130 5.76 9.91 -13.12
N LEU A 131 4.94 10.03 -14.18
CA LEU A 131 4.17 8.92 -14.77
C LEU A 131 4.89 8.16 -15.89
N GLU A 132 6.12 8.54 -16.24
CA GLU A 132 6.89 7.86 -17.29
C GLU A 132 7.04 6.37 -16.96
N GLY A 133 6.59 5.50 -17.87
CA GLY A 133 6.61 4.04 -17.69
C GLY A 133 5.63 3.52 -16.63
N LYS A 134 4.69 4.33 -16.17
CA LYS A 134 3.70 3.96 -15.17
C LYS A 134 2.27 4.02 -15.71
N LYS A 135 1.38 3.25 -15.10
CA LYS A 135 -0.06 3.20 -15.41
C LYS A 135 -0.86 3.55 -14.17
N ILE A 136 -1.92 4.33 -14.33
CA ILE A 136 -2.89 4.60 -13.27
C ILE A 136 -4.06 3.62 -13.38
N GLU A 137 -4.44 3.02 -12.25
CA GLU A 137 -5.69 2.28 -12.11
C GLU A 137 -6.58 3.03 -11.11
N PRO A 138 -7.63 3.72 -11.58
CA PRO A 138 -8.55 4.45 -10.72
C PRO A 138 -9.44 3.51 -9.92
N ALA A 139 -9.74 3.88 -8.67
CA ALA A 139 -10.80 3.26 -7.89
C ALA A 139 -12.16 3.91 -8.23
N SER A 140 -13.25 3.32 -7.75
CA SER A 140 -14.60 3.84 -7.90
C SER A 140 -15.44 3.53 -6.66
N GLY A 141 -16.52 4.28 -6.47
CA GLY A 141 -17.41 4.10 -5.34
C GLY A 141 -17.03 4.94 -4.12
N HIS A 142 -17.59 4.58 -2.96
CA HIS A 142 -17.37 5.31 -1.72
C HIS A 142 -16.01 4.92 -1.09
N VAL A 143 -15.28 5.91 -0.61
CA VAL A 143 -13.99 5.75 0.08
C VAL A 143 -14.00 6.49 1.41
N GLN A 144 -13.22 5.98 2.35
CA GLN A 144 -12.98 6.64 3.62
C GLN A 144 -11.59 7.29 3.62
N ALA A 145 -11.50 8.51 4.08
CA ALA A 145 -10.27 9.28 4.18
C ALA A 145 -9.16 8.50 4.93
N GLY A 146 -7.94 8.61 4.44
CA GLY A 146 -6.75 8.03 5.05
C GLY A 146 -6.64 6.49 4.99
N SER A 147 -7.66 5.77 4.48
CA SER A 147 -7.66 4.29 4.48
C SER A 147 -7.99 3.64 3.13
N GLY A 148 -8.87 4.25 2.34
CA GLY A 148 -9.23 3.78 1.00
C GLY A 148 -8.26 4.32 -0.06
N ALA A 149 -7.80 3.49 -1.00
CA ALA A 149 -7.08 3.98 -2.17
C ALA A 149 -8.06 4.56 -3.18
N VAL A 150 -7.74 5.73 -3.75
CA VAL A 150 -8.49 6.35 -4.86
C VAL A 150 -7.90 6.00 -6.21
N MET A 151 -6.64 5.65 -6.25
CA MET A 151 -5.95 5.12 -7.44
C MET A 151 -4.70 4.34 -7.02
N THR A 152 -4.31 3.42 -7.89
CA THR A 152 -3.04 2.69 -7.80
C THR A 152 -2.18 3.08 -9.00
N VAL A 153 -0.93 3.44 -8.75
CA VAL A 153 0.07 3.70 -9.78
C VAL A 153 0.95 2.47 -9.91
N ILE A 154 1.01 1.88 -11.10
CA ILE A 154 1.75 0.66 -11.40
C ILE A 154 2.97 1.03 -12.24
N ASP A 155 4.16 0.69 -11.75
CA ASP A 155 5.41 0.76 -12.49
C ASP A 155 5.50 -0.47 -13.42
N LEU A 156 5.42 -0.24 -14.73
CA LEU A 156 5.33 -1.31 -15.73
C LEU A 156 6.65 -2.09 -15.85
N GLU A 157 7.80 -1.42 -15.73
CA GLU A 157 9.09 -2.11 -15.75
C GLU A 157 9.31 -2.96 -14.49
N ALA A 158 8.91 -2.46 -13.33
CA ALA A 158 9.00 -3.21 -12.09
C ALA A 158 8.04 -4.42 -12.10
N LEU A 159 6.85 -4.27 -12.69
CA LEU A 159 5.89 -5.35 -12.87
C LEU A 159 6.44 -6.44 -13.80
N GLU A 160 7.00 -6.07 -14.95
CA GLU A 160 7.61 -7.03 -15.88
C GLU A 160 8.76 -7.82 -15.22
N ARG A 161 9.63 -7.14 -14.46
CA ARG A 161 10.71 -7.78 -13.69
C ARG A 161 10.17 -8.75 -12.64
N TYR A 162 9.09 -8.37 -11.95
CA TYR A 162 8.44 -9.21 -10.96
C TYR A 162 7.85 -10.47 -11.62
N GLU A 163 7.10 -10.32 -12.71
CA GLU A 163 6.51 -11.45 -13.44
C GLU A 163 7.57 -12.41 -14.01
N ALA A 164 8.68 -11.88 -14.53
CA ALA A 164 9.80 -12.69 -15.00
C ALA A 164 10.39 -13.54 -13.86
N SER A 165 10.62 -12.92 -12.70
CA SER A 165 11.15 -13.61 -11.51
C SER A 165 10.22 -14.73 -11.01
N GLN A 166 8.91 -14.52 -11.06
CA GLN A 166 7.92 -15.53 -10.67
C GLN A 166 7.90 -16.72 -11.65
N LYS A 167 8.07 -16.46 -12.95
CA LYS A 167 8.16 -17.53 -13.96
C LYS A 167 9.39 -18.41 -13.73
N GLU A 168 10.55 -17.83 -13.44
CA GLU A 168 11.79 -18.57 -13.14
C GLU A 168 11.65 -19.45 -11.88
N GLN A 169 11.05 -18.93 -10.81
CA GLN A 169 10.80 -19.68 -9.58
C GLN A 169 9.84 -20.85 -9.79
N ASN A 170 8.80 -20.67 -10.61
CA ASN A 170 7.83 -21.71 -10.92
C ASN A 170 8.45 -22.83 -11.80
N ILE A 171 9.40 -22.51 -12.69
CA ILE A 171 10.13 -23.49 -13.50
C ILE A 171 11.07 -24.30 -12.61
N ALA A 172 11.87 -23.63 -11.77
CA ALA A 172 12.78 -24.30 -10.85
C ALA A 172 12.06 -25.20 -9.80
N GLY A 173 10.83 -24.82 -9.42
CA GLY A 173 9.98 -25.64 -8.54
C GLY A 173 9.48 -26.93 -9.20
N LYS A 174 9.19 -26.91 -10.49
CA LYS A 174 8.74 -28.09 -11.27
C LYS A 174 9.86 -29.08 -11.49
N ASP A 175 11.06 -28.63 -11.80
CA ASP A 175 12.23 -29.49 -12.02
C ASP A 175 12.64 -30.25 -10.74
N ASN A 176 12.44 -29.62 -9.56
CA ASN A 176 12.67 -30.27 -8.26
C ASN A 176 11.60 -31.31 -7.90
N GLU A 177 10.37 -31.17 -8.40
CA GLU A 177 9.29 -32.14 -8.12
C GLU A 177 9.39 -33.36 -9.04
N GLU A 178 9.85 -33.16 -10.28
CA GLU A 178 10.06 -34.26 -11.24
C GLU A 178 11.28 -35.13 -10.87
N THR A 179 12.36 -34.53 -10.38
CA THR A 179 13.53 -35.25 -9.83
C THR A 179 13.21 -36.02 -8.55
N ARG A 180 12.26 -35.57 -7.74
CA ARG A 180 11.80 -36.32 -6.56
C ARG A 180 10.95 -37.53 -6.92
N LYS A 181 10.15 -37.49 -7.98
CA LYS A 181 9.30 -38.63 -8.43
C LYS A 181 10.12 -39.74 -9.05
N THR A 182 11.23 -39.45 -9.73
CA THR A 182 12.12 -40.46 -10.33
C THR A 182 13.06 -41.13 -9.33
N ALA A 183 13.26 -40.54 -8.14
CA ALA A 183 14.10 -41.12 -7.08
C ALA A 183 13.37 -42.15 -6.18
N SER A 184 12.03 -42.27 -6.27
CA SER A 184 11.23 -43.12 -5.39
C SER A 184 11.05 -44.57 -5.87
N ASP A 185 11.59 -44.95 -7.03
CA ASP A 185 11.37 -46.27 -7.65
C ASP A 185 12.57 -47.21 -7.52
N LYS A 186 13.37 -47.08 -6.43
CA LYS A 186 14.33 -48.13 -6.07
C LYS A 186 13.81 -48.93 -4.86
N PRO A 187 13.78 -50.29 -4.90
CA PRO A 187 13.26 -51.10 -3.84
C PRO A 187 14.15 -51.01 -2.58
N VAL A 188 13.61 -50.44 -1.52
CA VAL A 188 14.28 -50.38 -0.21
C VAL A 188 14.32 -51.77 0.40
N LYS A 189 15.51 -52.37 0.56
CA LYS A 189 15.74 -53.54 1.41
C LYS A 189 15.43 -53.15 2.86
N LYS A 190 14.49 -53.81 3.49
CA LYS A 190 14.21 -53.72 4.94
C LYS A 190 15.45 -54.10 5.73
N SER A 191 16.08 -53.12 6.38
CA SER A 191 17.01 -53.34 7.50
C SER A 191 16.37 -52.78 8.77
N SER A 192 16.51 -53.58 9.84
CA SER A 192 15.79 -53.50 11.12
C SER A 192 15.90 -52.15 11.84
N ALA A 193 14.77 -51.68 12.35
CA ALA A 193 14.55 -50.42 13.07
C ALA A 193 15.04 -50.45 14.55
N ALA A 194 16.18 -51.05 14.84
CA ALA A 194 16.65 -51.18 16.23
C ALA A 194 17.91 -50.35 16.59
N SER A 195 18.55 -49.66 15.65
CA SER A 195 19.81 -48.92 15.91
C SER A 195 19.72 -47.41 15.82
N ALA A 196 18.58 -46.84 15.41
CA ALA A 196 18.44 -45.39 15.20
C ALA A 196 18.06 -44.59 16.46
N GLU A 197 17.53 -45.23 17.51
CA GLU A 197 17.14 -44.52 18.73
C GLU A 197 18.29 -44.29 19.72
N SER A 198 19.40 -45.08 19.65
CA SER A 198 20.55 -44.87 20.53
C SER A 198 21.41 -43.65 20.12
N ASP A 199 21.56 -43.39 18.83
CA ASP A 199 22.44 -42.34 18.33
C ASP A 199 21.82 -40.91 18.47
N ALA A 200 20.48 -40.83 18.48
CA ALA A 200 19.80 -39.53 18.69
C ALA A 200 19.88 -39.03 20.15
N MET A 201 19.97 -39.95 21.10
CA MET A 201 20.08 -39.59 22.54
C MET A 201 21.50 -39.19 22.95
N GLU A 202 22.53 -39.66 22.25
CA GLU A 202 23.93 -39.33 22.54
C GLU A 202 24.29 -37.93 21.97
N PHE A 203 23.71 -37.56 20.82
CA PHE A 203 23.91 -36.23 20.18
C PHE A 203 23.38 -35.06 21.03
N LEU A 204 22.34 -35.28 21.86
CA LEU A 204 21.72 -34.29 22.72
C LEU A 204 22.49 -34.03 24.04
N LYS A 205 23.46 -34.87 24.39
CA LYS A 205 24.24 -34.74 25.63
C LYS A 205 25.49 -33.89 25.52
N ASP A 206 25.96 -33.58 24.30
CA ASP A 206 27.16 -32.77 24.11
C ASP A 206 26.80 -31.28 23.95
N LYS A 207 26.76 -30.55 25.08
CA LYS A 207 26.47 -29.09 25.14
C LYS A 207 27.58 -28.19 24.60
N GLY A 208 28.64 -28.75 24.02
CA GLY A 208 29.86 -28.01 23.65
C GLY A 208 29.97 -27.54 22.18
N ASN A 209 29.12 -28.04 21.28
CA ASN A 209 29.38 -27.87 19.84
C ASN A 209 28.18 -27.32 19.03
N TRP A 210 27.58 -26.26 19.53
CA TRP A 210 26.61 -25.52 18.71
C TRP A 210 27.34 -24.48 17.84
N PRO A 211 27.24 -24.58 16.51
CA PRO A 211 27.78 -23.53 15.63
C PRO A 211 27.00 -22.23 15.84
N LYS A 212 27.70 -21.14 16.10
CA LYS A 212 27.17 -19.77 16.32
C LYS A 212 26.56 -19.12 15.07
N LEU A 213 25.97 -19.87 14.16
CA LEU A 213 25.44 -19.39 12.90
C LEU A 213 24.13 -20.12 12.59
N ILE A 214 23.06 -19.81 13.28
CA ILE A 214 21.65 -19.81 12.83
C ILE A 214 20.84 -19.19 13.99
N GLY A 215 20.98 -17.87 14.15
CA GLY A 215 20.09 -17.11 15.00
C GLY A 215 18.78 -16.85 14.25
N GLY A 216 17.67 -17.19 14.86
CA GLY A 216 16.39 -16.56 14.55
C GLY A 216 15.24 -17.45 14.08
N PHE A 217 15.46 -18.61 13.47
CA PHE A 217 14.34 -19.34 12.84
C PHE A 217 13.75 -20.51 13.67
N VAL A 218 14.50 -21.05 14.62
CA VAL A 218 14.03 -22.20 15.45
C VAL A 218 13.28 -21.76 16.70
N ALA A 219 13.50 -20.53 17.18
CA ALA A 219 12.80 -20.02 18.38
C ALA A 219 11.33 -19.64 18.10
N LEU A 220 10.96 -19.31 16.85
CA LEU A 220 9.60 -18.88 16.50
C LEU A 220 8.63 -20.06 16.34
N THR A 221 9.10 -21.20 15.88
CA THR A 221 8.26 -22.41 15.72
C THR A 221 7.97 -23.12 17.03
N ALA A 222 8.90 -23.11 17.99
CA ALA A 222 8.66 -23.67 19.32
C ALA A 222 7.65 -22.84 20.13
N LEU A 223 7.63 -21.51 19.97
CA LEU A 223 6.67 -20.62 20.65
C LEU A 223 5.24 -20.81 20.12
N MET A 224 5.07 -21.05 18.82
CA MET A 224 3.76 -21.26 18.20
C MET A 224 3.12 -22.60 18.63
N VAL A 225 3.90 -23.66 18.82
CA VAL A 225 3.39 -24.97 19.29
C VAL A 225 2.90 -24.87 20.72
N VAL A 226 3.59 -24.13 21.59
CA VAL A 226 3.18 -23.96 23.01
C VAL A 226 1.89 -23.13 23.10
N ILE A 227 1.70 -22.12 22.25
CA ILE A 227 0.47 -21.30 22.22
C ILE A 227 -0.72 -22.13 21.73
N PHE A 228 -0.53 -22.97 20.70
CA PHE A 228 -1.61 -23.79 20.14
C PHE A 228 -2.08 -24.88 21.11
N VAL A 229 -1.18 -25.49 21.87
CA VAL A 229 -1.52 -26.52 22.91
C VAL A 229 -2.24 -25.86 24.09
N SER A 230 -1.86 -24.63 24.48
CA SER A 230 -2.53 -23.91 25.59
C SER A 230 -3.95 -23.46 25.22
N ILE A 231 -4.20 -23.08 23.96
CA ILE A 231 -5.54 -22.68 23.48
C ILE A 231 -6.46 -23.93 23.36
N ALA A 232 -5.93 -25.06 22.92
CA ALA A 232 -6.72 -26.30 22.83
C ALA A 232 -7.15 -26.84 24.19
N MET A 233 -6.39 -26.60 25.28
CA MET A 233 -6.77 -26.96 26.64
C MET A 233 -7.79 -26.04 27.29
N PHE A 234 -7.95 -24.80 26.77
CA PHE A 234 -8.88 -23.81 27.36
C PHE A 234 -10.29 -23.83 26.72
N ILE A 235 -10.46 -24.50 25.57
CA ILE A 235 -11.76 -24.59 24.85
C ILE A 235 -12.46 -25.93 25.13
N GLY A 236 -11.87 -26.82 25.94
CA GLY A 236 -12.36 -28.15 26.25
C GLY A 236 -13.00 -28.33 27.66
N HIS A 237 -13.54 -27.25 28.25
CA HIS A 237 -14.35 -27.34 29.47
C HIS A 237 -15.57 -26.44 29.38
#